data_02d9e4faf210efea86c4ce9545beb050
#
_entry.id   02d9e4faf210efea86c4ce9545beb050
#
_cell.length_a   1.000
_cell.length_b   1.000
_cell.length_c   1.000
_cell.angle_alpha   90.00
_cell.angle_beta   90.00
_cell.angle_gamma   90.00
#
_symmetry.space_group_name_H-M   'P 1'
#
loop_
_entity.id
_entity.type
_entity.pdbx_description
1 polymer ?
#
loop_
_entity_poly.entity_id
_entity_poly.type
_entity_poly.pdbx_seq_one_letter_code
_entity_poly.pdbx_strand_id
1 'polypeptide(L)'
;ERRQIIGDREISPLDVYAGRTWPDTIAVSRSNFDTHGYTIHPLFLVAPPDRESLDAWVSLGALLPRGMNGVLVTGLGLSGHRDVMPVLRMQACVQNHSFAAALAAVAALRHDGDVRAIDLPALQRRLVAAEIMPPEALHHGDSFPVPDADLRAAAVDLASYRSLALLLAHPDRSLPLLRQTFALGADSDRNRTAAMLLAALGDDTGADVLLDMLRADQWDEGWNYRGMGQFGASMSPQDRAIVLLAMCESERATDRVLAKAARLDADHAFSHHRAVAMFCEHFGDPETAPLG
;
A
#
# COMPACT_ATOMS: atom_id res chain seq x y z
N GLU A 1 5.40 6.11 14.98
CA GLU A 1 4.15 5.97 14.20
C GLU A 1 2.97 6.50 15.01
N ARG A 2 1.99 7.06 14.32
CA ARG A 2 0.80 7.61 14.97
C ARG A 2 -0.36 6.63 14.81
N ARG A 3 -1.27 6.65 15.77
CA ARG A 3 -2.52 5.90 15.67
C ARG A 3 -3.42 6.58 14.63
N GLN A 4 -4.07 5.76 13.81
CA GLN A 4 -5.06 6.15 12.82
C GLN A 4 -6.42 5.60 13.22
N ILE A 5 -7.48 6.22 12.74
CA ILE A 5 -8.82 5.67 12.91
C ILE A 5 -9.03 4.49 11.96
N ILE A 6 -9.96 3.62 12.31
CA ILE A 6 -10.62 2.72 11.36
C ILE A 6 -11.82 3.49 10.84
N GLY A 7 -11.71 3.99 9.62
CA GLY A 7 -12.76 4.78 8.97
C GLY A 7 -13.82 3.93 8.26
N ASP A 8 -14.85 4.59 7.74
CA ASP A 8 -15.82 3.94 6.84
C ASP A 8 -15.13 3.49 5.54
N ARG A 9 -14.06 4.17 5.15
CA ARG A 9 -13.12 3.80 4.08
C ARG A 9 -11.70 3.88 4.58
N GLU A 10 -10.82 3.09 3.98
CA GLU A 10 -9.38 3.17 4.16
C GLU A 10 -8.73 3.46 2.81
N ILE A 11 -7.81 4.42 2.79
CA ILE A 11 -7.01 4.73 1.59
C ILE A 11 -5.70 3.96 1.66
N SER A 12 -5.33 3.30 0.57
CA SER A 12 -4.11 2.49 0.46
C SER A 12 -3.20 2.95 -0.67
N PRO A 13 -1.94 2.50 -0.72
CA PRO A 13 -1.09 2.70 -1.89
C PRO A 13 -1.70 2.18 -3.19
N LEU A 14 -2.51 1.12 -3.12
CA LEU A 14 -3.20 0.56 -4.30
C LEU A 14 -4.17 1.57 -4.92
N ASP A 15 -4.92 2.29 -4.07
CA ASP A 15 -5.89 3.28 -4.53
C ASP A 15 -5.19 4.42 -5.27
N VAL A 16 -4.03 4.86 -4.77
CA VAL A 16 -3.24 5.94 -5.37
C VAL A 16 -2.67 5.53 -6.72
N TYR A 17 -1.96 4.40 -6.79
CA TYR A 17 -1.35 3.94 -8.04
C TYR A 17 -2.39 3.48 -9.07
N ALA A 18 -3.51 2.91 -8.65
CA ALA A 18 -4.62 2.58 -9.55
C ALA A 18 -5.40 3.82 -10.03
N GLY A 19 -5.24 4.96 -9.34
CA GLY A 19 -6.03 6.16 -9.60
C GLY A 19 -7.50 5.98 -9.21
N ARG A 20 -7.77 5.25 -8.09
CA ARG A 20 -9.13 5.01 -7.62
C ARG A 20 -9.83 6.29 -7.24
N THR A 21 -11.05 6.45 -7.74
CA THR A 21 -11.95 7.55 -7.42
C THR A 21 -13.07 7.09 -6.48
N TRP A 22 -13.67 8.04 -5.77
CA TRP A 22 -14.72 7.79 -4.79
C TRP A 22 -15.91 8.71 -5.03
N PRO A 23 -17.17 8.24 -4.84
CA PRO A 23 -18.35 9.11 -4.96
C PRO A 23 -18.37 10.21 -3.88
N ASP A 24 -17.70 9.97 -2.75
CA ASP A 24 -17.60 10.88 -1.62
C ASP A 24 -16.22 11.58 -1.56
N THR A 25 -15.58 11.80 -2.70
CA THR A 25 -14.36 12.59 -2.80
C THR A 25 -14.59 14.00 -2.28
N ILE A 26 -13.72 14.48 -1.36
CA ILE A 26 -13.78 15.82 -0.75
C ILE A 26 -12.51 16.64 -0.93
N ALA A 27 -11.43 16.03 -1.35
CA ALA A 27 -10.16 16.70 -1.64
C ALA A 27 -9.31 15.84 -2.56
N VAL A 28 -8.29 16.45 -3.15
CA VAL A 28 -7.20 15.74 -3.81
C VAL A 28 -5.89 16.05 -3.11
N SER A 29 -5.12 15.03 -2.81
CA SER A 29 -3.75 15.14 -2.33
C SER A 29 -2.80 14.82 -3.46
N ARG A 30 -1.80 15.68 -3.70
CA ARG A 30 -0.78 15.47 -4.74
C ARG A 30 0.60 15.48 -4.11
N SER A 31 1.28 14.35 -4.17
CA SER A 31 2.66 14.21 -3.74
C SER A 31 3.27 12.92 -4.30
N ASN A 32 4.59 12.81 -4.21
CA ASN A 32 5.26 11.53 -4.36
C ASN A 32 5.16 10.72 -3.04
N PHE A 33 5.55 9.45 -3.10
CA PHE A 33 5.72 8.63 -1.91
C PHE A 33 7.03 9.01 -1.19
N ASP A 34 7.03 10.20 -0.57
CA ASP A 34 8.13 10.71 0.27
C ASP A 34 8.24 9.87 1.55
N THR A 35 8.70 8.62 1.37
CA THR A 35 8.83 7.66 2.45
C THR A 35 10.06 7.95 3.28
N HIS A 36 9.86 8.18 4.58
CA HIS A 36 10.93 8.30 5.56
C HIS A 36 11.02 7.01 6.36
N GLY A 37 11.75 6.03 5.84
CA GLY A 37 11.96 4.76 6.49
C GLY A 37 11.31 3.58 5.78
N TYR A 38 10.87 2.63 6.54
CA TYR A 38 10.53 1.30 6.12
C TYR A 38 9.12 1.20 5.53
N THR A 39 9.00 0.68 4.30
CA THR A 39 7.72 0.38 3.66
C THR A 39 7.45 -1.12 3.71
N ILE A 40 6.22 -1.51 4.03
CA ILE A 40 5.80 -2.90 4.21
C ILE A 40 4.57 -3.30 3.39
N HIS A 41 3.93 -2.33 2.70
CA HIS A 41 2.79 -2.65 1.86
C HIS A 41 3.19 -3.63 0.75
N PRO A 42 2.39 -4.68 0.44
CA PRO A 42 2.72 -5.68 -0.59
C PRO A 42 3.16 -5.09 -1.93
N LEU A 43 2.54 -4.01 -2.39
CA LEU A 43 2.95 -3.30 -3.60
C LEU A 43 4.44 -2.91 -3.55
N PHE A 44 4.92 -2.42 -2.40
CA PHE A 44 6.30 -1.97 -2.23
C PHE A 44 7.30 -3.10 -1.97
N LEU A 45 6.80 -4.30 -1.68
CA LEU A 45 7.61 -5.51 -1.71
C LEU A 45 7.84 -5.98 -3.15
N VAL A 46 6.86 -5.80 -4.04
CA VAL A 46 6.99 -6.13 -5.47
C VAL A 46 7.82 -5.07 -6.18
N ALA A 47 7.45 -3.79 -6.05
CA ALA A 47 8.16 -2.66 -6.65
C ALA A 47 8.32 -1.54 -5.60
N PRO A 48 9.57 -1.08 -5.30
CA PRO A 48 9.78 -0.02 -4.32
C PRO A 48 9.10 1.28 -4.77
N PRO A 49 8.70 2.17 -3.82
CA PRO A 49 8.05 3.43 -4.18
C PRO A 49 8.90 4.23 -5.16
N ASP A 50 8.28 4.74 -6.21
CA ASP A 50 8.92 5.69 -7.13
C ASP A 50 8.85 7.12 -6.59
N ARG A 51 9.42 8.05 -7.37
CA ARG A 51 9.46 9.48 -7.02
C ARG A 51 8.46 10.33 -7.83
N GLU A 52 7.58 9.70 -8.58
CA GLU A 52 6.57 10.40 -9.34
C GLU A 52 5.52 11.01 -8.42
N SER A 53 5.04 12.19 -8.79
CA SER A 53 3.94 12.84 -8.09
C SER A 53 2.62 12.24 -8.53
N LEU A 54 1.84 11.75 -7.59
CA LEU A 54 0.57 11.07 -7.84
C LEU A 54 -0.57 11.80 -7.15
N ASP A 55 -1.76 11.69 -7.73
CA ASP A 55 -2.99 12.18 -7.14
C ASP A 55 -3.64 11.09 -6.29
N ALA A 56 -3.97 11.42 -5.07
CA ALA A 56 -4.77 10.61 -4.17
C ALA A 56 -6.11 11.30 -3.92
N TRP A 57 -7.20 10.67 -4.33
CA TRP A 57 -8.55 11.16 -4.08
C TRP A 57 -8.96 10.84 -2.65
N VAL A 58 -9.23 11.87 -1.86
CA VAL A 58 -9.56 11.71 -0.44
C VAL A 58 -11.07 11.58 -0.28
N SER A 59 -11.51 10.39 0.16
CA SER A 59 -12.90 10.09 0.51
C SER A 59 -13.28 10.73 1.84
N LEU A 60 -14.50 11.27 1.97
CA LEU A 60 -15.06 11.68 3.26
C LEU A 60 -15.08 10.53 4.25
N GLY A 61 -15.39 9.32 3.79
CA GLY A 61 -15.40 8.11 4.62
C GLY A 61 -14.07 7.78 5.28
N ALA A 62 -12.95 8.26 4.73
CA ALA A 62 -11.63 8.10 5.37
C ALA A 62 -11.43 9.01 6.61
N LEU A 63 -12.27 10.03 6.75
CA LEU A 63 -12.27 10.95 7.90
C LEU A 63 -13.29 10.57 8.97
N LEU A 64 -14.19 9.63 8.69
CA LEU A 64 -15.30 9.23 9.55
C LEU A 64 -14.96 7.94 10.31
N PRO A 65 -14.75 7.98 11.64
CA PRO A 65 -14.55 6.78 12.43
C PRO A 65 -15.77 5.84 12.30
N ARG A 66 -15.50 4.56 12.02
CA ARG A 66 -16.57 3.55 11.85
C ARG A 66 -17.35 3.41 13.16
N GLY A 67 -18.67 3.47 13.07
CA GLY A 67 -19.58 3.30 14.22
C GLY A 67 -19.63 4.49 15.19
N MET A 68 -19.01 5.65 14.84
CA MET A 68 -19.09 6.87 15.63
C MET A 68 -19.71 8.00 14.81
N ASN A 69 -20.61 8.77 15.43
CA ASN A 69 -21.21 9.99 14.84
C ASN A 69 -20.62 11.24 15.50
N GLY A 70 -20.69 12.38 14.80
CA GLY A 70 -20.27 13.67 15.31
C GLY A 70 -18.75 13.86 15.43
N VAL A 71 -17.96 12.96 14.87
CA VAL A 71 -16.49 13.00 14.89
C VAL A 71 -15.94 12.96 13.47
N LEU A 72 -15.00 13.87 13.19
CA LEU A 72 -14.18 13.88 11.96
C LEU A 72 -12.71 13.90 12.36
N VAL A 73 -11.90 13.06 11.71
CA VAL A 73 -10.46 12.98 11.95
C VAL A 73 -9.70 13.33 10.69
N THR A 74 -8.82 14.31 10.77
CA THR A 74 -8.02 14.82 9.65
C THR A 74 -6.52 14.61 9.88
N GLY A 75 -5.72 14.96 8.89
CA GLY A 75 -4.27 14.89 8.97
C GLY A 75 -3.78 13.45 9.07
N LEU A 76 -2.76 13.23 9.90
CA LEU A 76 -2.12 11.93 10.06
C LEU A 76 -2.99 10.88 10.78
N GLY A 77 -4.15 11.28 11.30
CA GLY A 77 -5.07 10.38 12.00
C GLY A 77 -6.16 9.80 11.12
N LEU A 78 -6.33 10.27 9.88
CA LEU A 78 -7.34 9.74 8.96
C LEU A 78 -7.12 8.25 8.68
N SER A 79 -8.16 7.57 8.20
CA SER A 79 -8.10 6.14 7.87
C SER A 79 -7.33 5.92 6.56
N GLY A 80 -6.14 5.40 6.69
CA GLY A 80 -5.31 5.05 5.54
C GLY A 80 -4.19 4.10 5.95
N HIS A 81 -3.76 3.26 5.03
CA HIS A 81 -2.62 2.40 5.27
C HIS A 81 -1.38 3.27 5.61
N ARG A 82 -0.54 2.81 6.53
CA ARG A 82 0.67 3.54 6.95
C ARG A 82 1.50 4.05 5.77
N ASP A 83 1.67 3.23 4.75
CA ASP A 83 2.54 3.54 3.60
C ASP A 83 1.89 4.47 2.56
N VAL A 84 0.59 4.82 2.69
CA VAL A 84 -0.03 5.88 1.88
C VAL A 84 0.15 7.27 2.51
N MET A 85 0.46 7.34 3.80
CA MET A 85 0.64 8.60 4.52
C MET A 85 1.62 9.57 3.86
N PRO A 86 2.74 9.15 3.25
CA PRO A 86 3.62 10.06 2.52
C PRO A 86 2.90 10.95 1.50
N VAL A 87 1.88 10.43 0.83
CA VAL A 87 1.08 11.22 -0.14
C VAL A 87 0.04 12.10 0.55
N LEU A 88 -0.54 11.64 1.67
CA LEU A 88 -1.66 12.32 2.34
C LEU A 88 -1.23 13.36 3.39
N ARG A 89 0.01 13.30 3.89
CA ARG A 89 0.49 14.08 5.04
C ARG A 89 1.07 15.46 4.71
N MET A 90 1.20 15.81 3.43
CA MET A 90 1.78 17.10 3.02
C MET A 90 0.90 18.25 3.52
N GLN A 91 1.52 19.35 3.95
CA GLN A 91 0.82 20.47 4.59
C GLN A 91 -0.38 20.97 3.77
N ALA A 92 -0.19 21.20 2.47
CA ALA A 92 -1.28 21.64 1.58
C ALA A 92 -2.42 20.61 1.53
N CYS A 93 -2.08 19.32 1.45
CA CYS A 93 -3.09 18.24 1.45
C CYS A 93 -3.88 18.20 2.75
N VAL A 94 -3.17 18.32 3.90
CA VAL A 94 -3.80 18.35 5.23
C VAL A 94 -4.71 19.57 5.38
N GLN A 95 -4.29 20.73 4.89
CA GLN A 95 -5.12 21.95 4.89
C GLN A 95 -6.39 21.74 4.07
N ASN A 96 -6.29 21.18 2.86
CA ASN A 96 -7.42 20.96 1.97
C ASN A 96 -8.46 20.01 2.57
N HIS A 97 -8.07 18.83 3.02
CA HIS A 97 -9.04 17.90 3.60
C HIS A 97 -9.55 18.35 4.98
N SER A 98 -8.79 19.14 5.75
CA SER A 98 -9.27 19.73 6.99
C SER A 98 -10.28 20.86 6.73
N PHE A 99 -10.09 21.67 5.68
CA PHE A 99 -11.07 22.64 5.24
C PHE A 99 -12.38 21.95 4.82
N ALA A 100 -12.28 20.88 4.03
CA ALA A 100 -13.42 20.06 3.64
C ALA A 100 -14.16 19.47 4.85
N ALA A 101 -13.42 18.93 5.83
CA ALA A 101 -13.97 18.44 7.09
C ALA A 101 -14.72 19.52 7.90
N ALA A 102 -14.17 20.73 7.96
CA ALA A 102 -14.85 21.85 8.64
C ALA A 102 -16.17 22.21 7.96
N LEU A 103 -16.20 22.25 6.61
CA LEU A 103 -17.46 22.49 5.88
C LEU A 103 -18.47 21.36 6.07
N ALA A 104 -18.01 20.10 6.11
CA ALA A 104 -18.86 18.94 6.40
C ALA A 104 -19.44 19.02 7.81
N ALA A 105 -18.63 19.37 8.81
CA ALA A 105 -19.09 19.57 10.19
C ALA A 105 -20.16 20.66 10.29
N VAL A 106 -19.97 21.81 9.62
CA VAL A 106 -20.99 22.87 9.56
C VAL A 106 -22.27 22.41 8.89
N ALA A 107 -22.17 21.60 7.79
CA ALA A 107 -23.34 21.05 7.15
C ALA A 107 -24.10 20.08 8.07
N ALA A 108 -23.38 19.28 8.85
CA ALA A 108 -23.94 18.31 9.78
C ALA A 108 -24.77 18.93 10.91
N LEU A 109 -24.56 20.21 11.26
CA LEU A 109 -25.38 20.92 12.26
C LEU A 109 -26.87 20.96 11.90
N ARG A 110 -27.22 20.80 10.62
CA ARG A 110 -28.61 20.70 10.14
C ARG A 110 -29.18 19.28 10.20
N HIS A 111 -28.37 18.32 10.62
CA HIS A 111 -28.66 16.89 10.67
C HIS A 111 -28.26 16.30 12.03
N ASP A 112 -28.50 17.04 13.11
CA ASP A 112 -28.18 16.64 14.51
C ASP A 112 -26.72 16.20 14.71
N GLY A 113 -25.80 16.77 13.93
CA GLY A 113 -24.38 16.44 13.96
C GLY A 113 -24.00 15.20 13.15
N ASP A 114 -24.94 14.58 12.43
CA ASP A 114 -24.62 13.42 11.60
C ASP A 114 -24.00 13.84 10.27
N VAL A 115 -22.69 13.66 10.16
CA VAL A 115 -21.91 13.96 8.94
C VAL A 115 -22.29 13.03 7.78
N ARG A 116 -22.79 11.84 8.07
CA ARG A 116 -23.20 10.88 7.02
C ARG A 116 -24.52 11.25 6.35
N ALA A 117 -25.32 12.11 6.98
CA ALA A 117 -26.61 12.56 6.49
C ALA A 117 -26.56 13.89 5.69
N ILE A 118 -25.38 14.49 5.51
CA ILE A 118 -25.27 15.77 4.80
C ILE A 118 -25.56 15.65 3.29
N ASP A 119 -25.97 16.78 2.68
CA ASP A 119 -26.00 16.90 1.21
C ASP A 119 -24.58 16.95 0.67
N LEU A 120 -24.02 15.76 0.41
CA LEU A 120 -22.67 15.58 -0.10
C LEU A 120 -22.45 16.30 -1.45
N PRO A 121 -23.35 16.22 -2.45
CA PRO A 121 -23.23 17.00 -3.67
C PRO A 121 -23.16 18.51 -3.45
N ALA A 122 -23.90 19.06 -2.50
CA ALA A 122 -23.81 20.48 -2.15
C ALA A 122 -22.44 20.82 -1.52
N LEU A 123 -21.92 19.97 -0.64
CA LEU A 123 -20.56 20.11 -0.10
C LEU A 123 -19.52 20.08 -1.22
N GLN A 124 -19.58 19.11 -2.11
CA GLN A 124 -18.63 18.94 -3.22
C GLN A 124 -18.62 20.16 -4.16
N ARG A 125 -19.81 20.70 -4.51
CA ARG A 125 -19.89 21.95 -5.31
C ARG A 125 -19.21 23.13 -4.62
N ARG A 126 -19.33 23.24 -3.28
CA ARG A 126 -18.63 24.29 -2.51
C ARG A 126 -17.12 24.10 -2.51
N LEU A 127 -16.64 22.84 -2.43
CA LEU A 127 -15.22 22.51 -2.46
C LEU A 127 -14.60 22.78 -3.83
N VAL A 128 -15.34 22.54 -4.92
CA VAL A 128 -14.92 22.93 -6.28
C VAL A 128 -14.87 24.46 -6.40
N ALA A 129 -15.89 25.17 -5.92
CA ALA A 129 -15.91 26.65 -5.95
C ALA A 129 -14.80 27.28 -5.10
N ALA A 130 -14.30 26.57 -4.09
CA ALA A 130 -13.16 26.97 -3.26
C ALA A 130 -11.81 26.44 -3.78
N GLU A 131 -11.78 25.84 -4.96
CA GLU A 131 -10.57 25.26 -5.60
C GLU A 131 -9.85 24.19 -4.74
N ILE A 132 -10.59 23.53 -3.83
CA ILE A 132 -10.07 22.44 -3.00
C ILE A 132 -10.01 21.11 -3.76
N MET A 133 -10.90 20.96 -4.73
CA MET A 133 -10.89 19.81 -5.65
C MET A 133 -11.30 20.24 -7.06
N PRO A 134 -10.85 19.54 -8.09
CA PRO A 134 -11.17 19.88 -9.46
C PRO A 134 -12.60 19.49 -9.83
N PRO A 135 -13.21 20.13 -10.85
CA PRO A 135 -14.62 19.92 -11.23
C PRO A 135 -14.97 18.48 -11.62
N GLU A 136 -14.03 17.73 -12.19
CA GLU A 136 -14.23 16.33 -12.56
C GLU A 136 -14.60 15.44 -11.37
N ALA A 137 -14.16 15.80 -10.17
CA ALA A 137 -14.47 15.06 -8.94
C ALA A 137 -15.99 15.01 -8.64
N LEU A 138 -16.78 15.95 -9.17
CA LEU A 138 -18.25 15.93 -9.07
C LEU A 138 -18.91 14.74 -9.79
N HIS A 139 -18.17 14.11 -10.69
CA HIS A 139 -18.64 12.96 -11.49
C HIS A 139 -18.01 11.64 -11.06
N HIS A 140 -17.22 11.64 -9.98
CA HIS A 140 -16.61 10.42 -9.49
C HIS A 140 -17.64 9.45 -8.95
N GLY A 141 -17.55 8.20 -9.44
CA GLY A 141 -18.10 7.02 -8.77
C GLY A 141 -16.98 6.28 -8.02
N ASP A 142 -17.33 5.16 -7.39
CA ASP A 142 -16.29 4.20 -6.99
C ASP A 142 -15.80 3.49 -8.26
N SER A 143 -14.54 3.72 -8.62
CA SER A 143 -13.97 3.09 -9.82
C SER A 143 -13.57 1.63 -9.61
N PHE A 144 -13.76 1.08 -8.40
CA PHE A 144 -13.58 -0.33 -8.11
C PHE A 144 -14.93 -1.03 -7.86
N PRO A 145 -15.03 -2.32 -8.21
CA PRO A 145 -14.04 -3.16 -8.92
C PRO A 145 -13.90 -2.77 -10.39
N VAL A 146 -12.68 -2.89 -10.91
CA VAL A 146 -12.43 -2.63 -12.34
C VAL A 146 -12.95 -3.77 -13.23
N PRO A 147 -13.19 -3.51 -14.54
CA PRO A 147 -13.55 -4.56 -15.51
C PRO A 147 -12.49 -5.66 -15.63
N ASP A 148 -12.91 -6.88 -15.97
CA ASP A 148 -11.97 -8.01 -16.21
C ASP A 148 -10.99 -7.75 -17.35
N ALA A 149 -11.37 -6.95 -18.32
CA ALA A 149 -10.47 -6.56 -19.42
C ALA A 149 -9.25 -5.80 -18.90
N ASP A 150 -9.44 -4.93 -17.90
CA ASP A 150 -8.38 -4.13 -17.31
C ASP A 150 -7.41 -5.02 -16.50
N LEU A 151 -7.94 -6.02 -15.78
CA LEU A 151 -7.09 -6.98 -15.06
C LEU A 151 -6.30 -7.88 -16.02
N ARG A 152 -6.90 -8.29 -17.14
CA ARG A 152 -6.17 -9.04 -18.18
C ARG A 152 -5.06 -8.19 -18.81
N ALA A 153 -5.33 -6.93 -19.09
CA ALA A 153 -4.31 -6.00 -19.59
C ALA A 153 -3.19 -5.79 -18.54
N ALA A 154 -3.55 -5.62 -17.28
CA ALA A 154 -2.60 -5.49 -16.19
C ALA A 154 -1.70 -6.73 -16.03
N ALA A 155 -2.25 -7.94 -16.18
CA ALA A 155 -1.46 -9.18 -16.13
C ALA A 155 -0.45 -9.34 -17.29
N VAL A 156 -0.64 -8.59 -18.37
CA VAL A 156 0.32 -8.51 -19.49
C VAL A 156 1.41 -7.50 -19.21
N ASP A 157 1.08 -6.34 -18.63
CA ASP A 157 2.02 -5.25 -18.34
C ASP A 157 2.40 -5.22 -16.86
N LEU A 158 3.31 -6.10 -16.43
CA LEU A 158 3.79 -6.16 -15.05
C LEU A 158 4.90 -5.14 -14.72
N ALA A 159 5.28 -4.27 -15.65
CA ALA A 159 6.23 -3.19 -15.41
C ALA A 159 5.56 -1.92 -14.85
N SER A 160 4.25 -1.76 -15.05
CA SER A 160 3.48 -0.60 -14.63
C SER A 160 3.01 -0.71 -13.18
N TYR A 161 3.30 0.30 -12.35
CA TYR A 161 2.76 0.38 -10.97
C TYR A 161 1.24 0.34 -10.93
N ARG A 162 0.57 0.94 -11.92
CA ARG A 162 -0.88 0.87 -12.04
C ARG A 162 -1.35 -0.59 -12.19
N SER A 163 -0.70 -1.36 -13.04
CA SER A 163 -1.00 -2.78 -13.24
C SER A 163 -0.81 -3.58 -11.97
N LEU A 164 0.33 -3.39 -11.27
CA LEU A 164 0.59 -4.05 -10.01
C LEU A 164 -0.48 -3.73 -8.97
N ALA A 165 -0.85 -2.45 -8.86
CA ALA A 165 -1.88 -2.00 -7.92
C ALA A 165 -3.26 -2.60 -8.24
N LEU A 166 -3.67 -2.64 -9.51
CA LEU A 166 -4.93 -3.25 -9.93
C LEU A 166 -4.98 -4.74 -9.61
N LEU A 167 -3.89 -5.47 -9.88
CA LEU A 167 -3.81 -6.91 -9.61
C LEU A 167 -3.86 -7.22 -8.11
N LEU A 168 -3.13 -6.46 -7.29
CA LEU A 168 -3.15 -6.61 -5.84
C LEU A 168 -4.49 -6.20 -5.20
N ALA A 169 -5.20 -5.25 -5.80
CA ALA A 169 -6.51 -4.80 -5.32
C ALA A 169 -7.65 -5.79 -5.61
N HIS A 170 -7.44 -6.77 -6.50
CA HIS A 170 -8.46 -7.73 -6.91
C HIS A 170 -7.95 -9.18 -6.83
N PRO A 171 -7.58 -9.68 -5.64
CA PRO A 171 -6.84 -10.94 -5.48
C PRO A 171 -7.52 -12.14 -6.15
N ASP A 172 -8.79 -12.39 -5.87
CA ASP A 172 -9.53 -13.55 -6.39
C ASP A 172 -9.58 -13.61 -7.92
N ARG A 173 -9.66 -12.43 -8.55
CA ARG A 173 -9.73 -12.31 -10.02
C ARG A 173 -8.34 -12.30 -10.66
N SER A 174 -7.32 -11.88 -9.93
CA SER A 174 -5.94 -11.73 -10.41
C SER A 174 -5.14 -13.02 -10.32
N LEU A 175 -5.36 -13.84 -9.29
CA LEU A 175 -4.61 -15.08 -9.07
C LEU A 175 -4.61 -16.01 -10.29
N PRO A 176 -5.76 -16.32 -10.94
CA PRO A 176 -5.74 -17.17 -12.15
C PRO A 176 -4.93 -16.57 -13.30
N LEU A 177 -5.01 -15.23 -13.47
CA LEU A 177 -4.28 -14.52 -14.53
C LEU A 177 -2.77 -14.54 -14.26
N LEU A 178 -2.36 -14.32 -13.01
CA LEU A 178 -0.97 -14.32 -12.59
C LEU A 178 -0.34 -15.72 -12.72
N ARG A 179 -1.06 -16.80 -12.34
CA ARG A 179 -0.59 -18.18 -12.54
C ARG A 179 -0.38 -18.47 -14.04
N GLN A 180 -1.31 -18.02 -14.89
CA GLN A 180 -1.15 -18.14 -16.34
C GLN A 180 0.06 -17.37 -16.86
N THR A 181 0.24 -16.12 -16.42
CA THR A 181 1.38 -15.28 -16.80
C THR A 181 2.69 -15.92 -16.34
N PHE A 182 2.75 -16.45 -15.13
CA PHE A 182 3.92 -17.15 -14.60
C PHE A 182 4.26 -18.40 -15.38
N ALA A 183 3.26 -19.23 -15.73
CA ALA A 183 3.45 -20.46 -16.48
C ALA A 183 3.98 -20.24 -17.91
N LEU A 184 3.76 -19.06 -18.50
CA LEU A 184 4.30 -18.72 -19.83
C LEU A 184 5.83 -18.55 -19.83
N GLY A 185 6.47 -18.26 -18.71
CA GLY A 185 7.92 -18.31 -18.49
C GLY A 185 8.80 -17.46 -19.43
N ALA A 186 8.24 -16.49 -20.15
CA ALA A 186 8.85 -15.93 -21.35
C ALA A 186 9.99 -14.94 -21.09
N ASP A 187 10.02 -14.27 -19.91
CA ASP A 187 10.99 -13.24 -19.54
C ASP A 187 11.32 -13.36 -18.05
N SER A 188 12.61 -13.36 -17.71
CA SER A 188 13.06 -13.55 -16.32
C SER A 188 12.54 -12.48 -15.36
N ASP A 189 12.47 -11.22 -15.79
CA ASP A 189 12.02 -10.12 -14.94
C ASP A 189 10.49 -10.13 -14.78
N ARG A 190 9.76 -10.38 -15.87
CA ARG A 190 8.31 -10.55 -15.83
C ARG A 190 7.91 -11.75 -14.99
N ASN A 191 8.61 -12.87 -15.13
CA ASN A 191 8.37 -14.08 -14.37
C ASN A 191 8.63 -13.86 -12.88
N ARG A 192 9.70 -13.13 -12.54
CA ARG A 192 10.01 -12.72 -11.15
C ARG A 192 8.92 -11.85 -10.58
N THR A 193 8.46 -10.83 -11.31
CA THR A 193 7.38 -9.95 -10.87
C THR A 193 6.08 -10.72 -10.67
N ALA A 194 5.74 -11.64 -11.57
CA ALA A 194 4.58 -12.53 -11.41
C ALA A 194 4.70 -13.41 -10.15
N ALA A 195 5.86 -13.99 -9.89
CA ALA A 195 6.14 -14.77 -8.68
C ALA A 195 5.98 -13.93 -7.41
N MET A 196 6.48 -12.69 -7.42
CA MET A 196 6.34 -11.76 -6.29
C MET A 196 4.89 -11.36 -6.05
N LEU A 197 4.09 -11.14 -7.10
CA LEU A 197 2.66 -10.83 -6.98
C LEU A 197 1.88 -12.04 -6.46
N LEU A 198 2.16 -13.24 -6.96
CA LEU A 198 1.56 -14.48 -6.46
C LEU A 198 1.83 -14.63 -4.97
N ALA A 199 3.08 -14.51 -4.54
CA ALA A 199 3.46 -14.61 -3.14
C ALA A 199 2.80 -13.51 -2.28
N ALA A 200 2.73 -12.27 -2.77
CA ALA A 200 2.04 -11.17 -2.10
C ALA A 200 0.53 -11.42 -1.90
N LEU A 201 -0.06 -12.28 -2.74
CA LEU A 201 -1.46 -12.70 -2.66
C LEU A 201 -1.65 -14.06 -1.95
N GLY A 202 -0.62 -14.57 -1.31
CA GLY A 202 -0.70 -15.83 -0.56
C GLY A 202 -0.56 -17.10 -1.41
N ASP A 203 -0.02 -17.00 -2.63
CA ASP A 203 0.12 -18.12 -3.56
C ASP A 203 1.59 -18.52 -3.73
N ASP A 204 1.94 -19.78 -3.41
CA ASP A 204 3.33 -20.26 -3.42
C ASP A 204 3.80 -20.81 -4.79
N THR A 205 2.98 -20.71 -5.84
CA THR A 205 3.31 -21.21 -7.19
C THR A 205 4.66 -20.70 -7.69
N GLY A 206 5.02 -19.45 -7.36
CA GLY A 206 6.28 -18.80 -7.74
C GLY A 206 7.40 -18.92 -6.70
N ALA A 207 7.24 -19.67 -5.62
CA ALA A 207 8.18 -19.69 -4.50
C ALA A 207 9.61 -20.08 -4.89
N ASP A 208 9.79 -20.99 -5.86
CA ASP A 208 11.12 -21.40 -6.32
C ASP A 208 11.93 -20.23 -6.92
N VAL A 209 11.26 -19.30 -7.62
CA VAL A 209 11.92 -18.09 -8.15
C VAL A 209 12.40 -17.18 -7.02
N LEU A 210 11.61 -17.05 -5.95
CA LEU A 210 12.00 -16.26 -4.78
C LEU A 210 13.12 -16.95 -3.97
N LEU A 211 13.07 -18.28 -3.84
CA LEU A 211 14.13 -19.05 -3.21
C LEU A 211 15.46 -18.95 -3.98
N ASP A 212 15.40 -18.85 -5.30
CA ASP A 212 16.58 -18.62 -6.14
C ASP A 212 17.27 -17.28 -5.84
N MET A 213 16.50 -16.25 -5.49
CA MET A 213 17.05 -14.97 -5.06
C MET A 213 17.84 -15.05 -3.74
N LEU A 214 17.60 -16.12 -2.95
CA LEU A 214 18.28 -16.39 -1.69
C LEU A 214 19.43 -17.40 -1.82
N ARG A 215 19.79 -17.83 -3.04
CA ARG A 215 20.84 -18.85 -3.23
C ARG A 215 22.23 -18.38 -2.83
N ALA A 216 22.54 -17.10 -3.01
CA ALA A 216 23.82 -16.57 -2.60
C ALA A 216 23.96 -16.65 -1.06
N ASP A 217 25.10 -17.15 -0.61
CA ASP A 217 25.41 -17.23 0.83
C ASP A 217 25.56 -15.86 1.47
N GLN A 218 26.03 -14.90 0.69
CA GLN A 218 26.18 -13.51 1.13
C GLN A 218 24.86 -12.76 1.06
N TRP A 219 24.68 -11.81 1.97
CA TRP A 219 23.62 -10.83 1.90
C TRP A 219 23.92 -9.81 0.81
N ASP A 220 22.88 -9.34 0.13
CA ASP A 220 22.98 -8.19 -0.75
C ASP A 220 23.07 -6.88 0.05
N GLU A 221 23.18 -5.73 -0.65
CA GLU A 221 23.24 -4.45 0.01
C GLU A 221 21.86 -4.07 0.57
N GLY A 222 21.73 -4.15 1.88
CA GLY A 222 20.51 -3.80 2.61
C GLY A 222 20.44 -2.32 2.94
N TRP A 223 19.34 -1.93 3.57
CA TRP A 223 19.06 -0.57 3.98
C TRP A 223 19.34 -0.36 5.47
N ASN A 224 20.10 0.70 5.78
CA ASN A 224 20.34 1.18 7.14
C ASN A 224 19.75 2.58 7.29
N TYR A 225 19.01 2.82 8.37
CA TYR A 225 18.57 4.16 8.70
C TYR A 225 19.77 5.02 9.16
N ARG A 226 20.06 6.05 8.38
CA ARG A 226 21.15 7.01 8.67
C ARG A 226 20.66 8.44 8.51
N GLY A 227 19.72 8.86 9.37
CA GLY A 227 19.20 10.23 9.33
C GLY A 227 18.02 10.41 8.37
N MET A 228 17.73 11.68 8.03
CA MET A 228 16.61 12.05 7.16
C MET A 228 16.98 11.98 5.68
N GLY A 229 16.00 11.85 4.81
CA GLY A 229 16.19 11.95 3.36
C GLY A 229 16.41 10.62 2.64
N GLN A 230 16.01 9.53 3.25
CA GLN A 230 16.03 8.23 2.59
C GLN A 230 14.71 7.99 1.85
N PHE A 231 14.79 8.05 0.55
CA PHE A 231 13.67 7.86 -0.37
C PHE A 231 13.88 6.59 -1.18
N GLY A 232 12.80 5.88 -1.47
CA GLY A 232 12.81 4.71 -2.34
C GLY A 232 12.88 3.39 -1.58
N ALA A 233 13.64 2.42 -2.10
CA ALA A 233 13.68 1.07 -1.56
C ALA A 233 14.27 1.04 -0.15
N SER A 234 13.49 0.59 0.81
CA SER A 234 13.90 0.36 2.20
C SER A 234 14.23 -1.10 2.49
N MET A 235 14.07 -1.96 1.49
CA MET A 235 14.36 -3.39 1.53
C MET A 235 15.14 -3.79 0.28
N SER A 236 16.15 -4.63 0.46
CA SER A 236 16.89 -5.21 -0.65
C SER A 236 16.05 -6.25 -1.42
N PRO A 237 16.48 -6.70 -2.59
CA PRO A 237 15.83 -7.80 -3.28
C PRO A 237 15.69 -9.06 -2.43
N GLN A 238 16.74 -9.43 -1.65
CA GLN A 238 16.68 -10.60 -0.76
C GLN A 238 15.70 -10.39 0.40
N ASP A 239 15.68 -9.20 1.01
CA ASP A 239 14.74 -8.85 2.09
C ASP A 239 13.29 -9.01 1.62
N ARG A 240 12.97 -8.48 0.44
CA ARG A 240 11.64 -8.57 -0.14
C ARG A 240 11.25 -10.01 -0.45
N ALA A 241 12.18 -10.81 -0.98
CA ALA A 241 11.93 -12.23 -1.23
C ALA A 241 11.61 -12.99 0.06
N ILE A 242 12.34 -12.72 1.16
CA ILE A 242 12.09 -13.34 2.47
C ILE A 242 10.68 -13.01 2.98
N VAL A 243 10.28 -11.74 2.94
CA VAL A 243 8.95 -11.33 3.41
C VAL A 243 7.84 -11.91 2.52
N LEU A 244 8.02 -11.92 1.21
CA LEU A 244 7.04 -12.51 0.28
C LEU A 244 6.91 -14.02 0.45
N LEU A 245 8.01 -14.74 0.73
CA LEU A 245 7.96 -16.16 1.06
C LEU A 245 7.20 -16.45 2.35
N ALA A 246 7.25 -15.53 3.32
CA ALA A 246 6.40 -15.61 4.50
C ALA A 246 4.92 -15.41 4.13
N MET A 247 4.59 -14.39 3.32
CA MET A 247 3.22 -14.09 2.93
C MET A 247 2.53 -15.22 2.15
N CYS A 248 3.26 -16.01 1.38
CA CYS A 248 2.70 -17.17 0.68
C CYS A 248 2.82 -18.49 1.48
N GLU A 249 3.17 -18.41 2.77
CA GLU A 249 3.26 -19.55 3.69
C GLU A 249 4.11 -20.71 3.15
N SER A 250 5.21 -20.37 2.45
CA SER A 250 6.07 -21.38 1.84
C SER A 250 6.94 -22.09 2.87
N GLU A 251 6.50 -23.22 3.40
CA GLU A 251 7.30 -24.05 4.34
C GLU A 251 8.68 -24.41 3.78
N ARG A 252 8.80 -24.55 2.44
CA ARG A 252 10.07 -24.82 1.76
C ARG A 252 11.12 -23.71 1.96
N ALA A 253 10.69 -22.51 2.34
CA ALA A 253 11.58 -21.38 2.59
C ALA A 253 12.26 -21.43 3.96
N THR A 254 11.67 -22.12 4.93
CA THR A 254 12.08 -22.08 6.34
C THR A 254 13.56 -22.39 6.53
N ASP A 255 14.02 -23.56 6.03
CA ASP A 255 15.42 -23.98 6.17
C ASP A 255 16.40 -22.98 5.52
N ARG A 256 16.02 -22.44 4.35
CA ARG A 256 16.86 -21.49 3.61
C ARG A 256 16.94 -20.16 4.33
N VAL A 257 15.83 -19.63 4.81
CA VAL A 257 15.78 -18.35 5.53
C VAL A 257 16.52 -18.47 6.85
N LEU A 258 16.30 -19.54 7.62
CA LEU A 258 17.00 -19.78 8.89
C LEU A 258 18.52 -19.96 8.69
N ALA A 259 18.95 -20.66 7.63
CA ALA A 259 20.38 -20.78 7.30
C ALA A 259 21.02 -19.43 6.95
N LYS A 260 20.28 -18.50 6.29
CA LYS A 260 20.76 -17.12 6.09
C LYS A 260 20.73 -16.32 7.38
N ALA A 261 19.68 -16.44 8.19
CA ALA A 261 19.55 -15.77 9.46
C ALA A 261 20.69 -16.10 10.42
N ALA A 262 21.14 -17.35 10.46
CA ALA A 262 22.28 -17.79 11.27
C ALA A 262 23.61 -17.09 10.92
N ARG A 263 23.67 -16.38 9.80
CA ARG A 263 24.84 -15.60 9.37
C ARG A 263 24.68 -14.10 9.58
N LEU A 264 23.57 -13.66 10.14
CA LEU A 264 23.37 -12.25 10.52
C LEU A 264 24.16 -11.93 11.79
N ASP A 265 24.78 -10.76 11.78
CA ASP A 265 25.44 -10.16 12.93
C ASP A 265 25.12 -8.66 13.01
N ALA A 266 25.63 -7.97 14.01
CA ALA A 266 25.33 -6.56 14.27
C ALA A 266 25.82 -5.59 13.16
N ASP A 267 26.71 -6.04 12.28
CA ASP A 267 27.27 -5.22 11.20
C ASP A 267 26.39 -5.27 9.93
N HIS A 268 25.49 -6.26 9.84
CA HIS A 268 24.56 -6.37 8.72
C HIS A 268 23.49 -5.28 8.74
N ALA A 269 22.93 -5.02 7.56
CA ALA A 269 21.91 -3.98 7.39
C ALA A 269 20.64 -4.24 8.23
N PHE A 270 20.08 -3.19 8.80
CA PHE A 270 18.84 -3.25 9.57
C PHE A 270 17.69 -3.93 8.83
N SER A 271 17.60 -3.72 7.51
CA SER A 271 16.54 -4.31 6.70
C SER A 271 16.58 -5.83 6.66
N HIS A 272 17.79 -6.44 6.70
CA HIS A 272 17.94 -7.90 6.75
C HIS A 272 17.39 -8.49 8.05
N HIS A 273 17.76 -7.89 9.20
CA HIS A 273 17.23 -8.29 10.51
C HIS A 273 15.69 -8.17 10.54
N ARG A 274 15.18 -7.07 9.97
CA ARG A 274 13.73 -6.84 9.90
C ARG A 274 13.00 -7.85 9.02
N ALA A 275 13.55 -8.18 7.84
CA ALA A 275 12.95 -9.16 6.95
C ALA A 275 12.88 -10.55 7.59
N VAL A 276 13.97 -10.97 8.25
CA VAL A 276 14.01 -12.24 8.99
C VAL A 276 13.03 -12.23 10.16
N ALA A 277 12.95 -11.13 10.93
CA ALA A 277 11.98 -11.01 12.01
C ALA A 277 10.54 -11.15 11.51
N MET A 278 10.18 -10.47 10.40
CA MET A 278 8.86 -10.58 9.79
C MET A 278 8.55 -12.00 9.31
N PHE A 279 9.55 -12.72 8.77
CA PHE A 279 9.40 -14.12 8.42
C PHE A 279 9.14 -14.99 9.65
N CYS A 280 9.93 -14.81 10.73
CA CYS A 280 9.75 -15.56 11.97
C CYS A 280 8.41 -15.24 12.66
N GLU A 281 7.95 -13.98 12.63
CA GLU A 281 6.62 -13.60 13.13
C GLU A 281 5.49 -14.37 12.43
N HIS A 282 5.67 -14.69 11.16
CA HIS A 282 4.67 -15.42 10.37
C HIS A 282 4.69 -16.94 10.61
N PHE A 283 5.90 -17.53 10.70
CA PHE A 283 6.08 -18.97 10.88
C PHE A 283 6.52 -19.36 12.30
N GLY A 284 6.82 -18.36 13.15
CA GLY A 284 7.57 -18.57 14.36
C GLY A 284 6.72 -19.05 15.53
N ASP A 285 7.29 -20.03 16.24
CA ASP A 285 7.04 -20.18 17.65
C ASP A 285 7.50 -18.88 18.35
N PRO A 286 6.63 -18.23 19.17
CA PRO A 286 6.98 -17.00 19.89
C PRO A 286 8.26 -17.10 20.75
N GLU A 287 8.71 -18.31 21.08
CA GLU A 287 9.92 -18.57 21.85
C GLU A 287 11.22 -18.47 21.03
N THR A 288 11.15 -18.49 19.70
CA THR A 288 12.33 -18.45 18.79
C THR A 288 12.50 -17.12 18.05
N ALA A 289 11.54 -16.19 18.17
CA ALA A 289 11.65 -14.88 17.56
C ALA A 289 12.81 -14.09 18.20
N PRO A 290 13.76 -13.55 17.43
CA PRO A 290 14.81 -12.71 17.99
C PRO A 290 14.17 -11.48 18.63
N LEU A 291 14.45 -11.26 19.89
CA LEU A 291 14.03 -10.08 20.65
C LEU A 291 14.56 -8.84 19.90
N GLY A 292 13.64 -8.04 19.31
CA GLY A 292 13.93 -6.81 18.60
C GLY A 292 14.29 -5.64 19.53
#